data_b425823bc907935257e39c9dc098283a
#
_entry.id   b425823bc907935257e39c9dc098283a
#
_cell.length_a   1.000
_cell.length_b   1.000
_cell.length_c   1.000
_cell.angle_alpha   90.00
_cell.angle_beta   90.00
_cell.angle_gamma   90.00
#
_symmetry.space_group_name_H-M   'P 1'
#
loop_
_entity.id
_entity.type
_entity.pdbx_description
1 polymer ?
#
loop_
_entity_poly.entity_id
_entity_poly.type
_entity_poly.pdbx_seq_one_letter_code
_entity_poly.pdbx_strand_id
1 'polypeptide(L)'
;MSDATVLLTAVEQGEPAAAEKLLNLVYEELRRLAAFRMAQQAPGQTLQPTALVHEAWLRLVGTQNPTFKNRSHFFSAAAEAMRHILIDRARRKQTQRHGGGFERVDLDNIALAAPSTDDQLLAVHEALDKFALQHPLQAEVVKLRYFAGMTNEEVAHVLGISISTAKNYWNFSRGWLFNEIQSQ
;
A
#
# COMPACT_ATOMS: atom_id res chain seq x y z
N MET A 1 -10.50 -1.64 -24.37
CA MET A 1 -10.25 -1.03 -23.04
C MET A 1 -10.86 -1.95 -22.00
N SER A 2 -10.24 -2.13 -20.86
CA SER A 2 -10.84 -2.94 -19.81
C SER A 2 -12.03 -2.19 -19.18
N ASP A 3 -13.05 -2.93 -18.70
CA ASP A 3 -14.25 -2.34 -18.07
C ASP A 3 -13.88 -1.37 -16.93
N ALA A 4 -12.82 -1.68 -16.18
CA ALA A 4 -12.29 -0.79 -15.15
C ALA A 4 -11.81 0.57 -15.70
N THR A 5 -11.18 0.60 -16.88
CA THR A 5 -10.71 1.85 -17.48
C THR A 5 -11.88 2.73 -17.92
N VAL A 6 -12.94 2.13 -18.48
CA VAL A 6 -14.16 2.86 -18.87
C VAL A 6 -14.84 3.45 -17.63
N LEU A 7 -14.98 2.65 -16.56
CA LEU A 7 -15.58 3.11 -15.31
C LEU A 7 -14.75 4.19 -14.62
N LEU A 8 -13.42 4.12 -14.67
CA LEU A 8 -12.54 5.18 -14.15
C LEU A 8 -12.78 6.51 -14.85
N THR A 9 -12.89 6.50 -16.18
CA THR A 9 -13.20 7.72 -16.95
C THR A 9 -14.57 8.29 -16.59
N ALA A 10 -15.57 7.42 -16.39
CA ALA A 10 -16.92 7.84 -15.97
C ALA A 10 -16.93 8.42 -14.54
N VAL A 11 -16.11 7.90 -13.62
CA VAL A 11 -15.92 8.49 -12.28
C VAL A 11 -15.29 9.88 -12.38
N GLU A 12 -14.31 10.07 -13.26
CA GLU A 12 -13.71 11.38 -13.52
C GLU A 12 -14.72 12.40 -14.06
N GLN A 13 -15.67 11.95 -14.86
CA GLN A 13 -16.74 12.76 -15.41
C GLN A 13 -17.87 13.06 -14.42
N GLY A 14 -17.77 12.51 -13.20
CA GLY A 14 -18.73 12.74 -12.13
C GLY A 14 -20.04 11.95 -12.28
N GLU A 15 -20.04 10.86 -13.04
CA GLU A 15 -21.23 9.99 -13.18
C GLU A 15 -21.54 9.29 -11.83
N PRO A 16 -22.73 9.53 -11.23
CA PRO A 16 -23.02 9.05 -9.87
C PRO A 16 -22.97 7.53 -9.70
N ALA A 17 -23.33 6.77 -10.74
CA ALA A 17 -23.37 5.31 -10.71
C ALA A 17 -22.00 4.67 -11.06
N ALA A 18 -21.06 5.43 -11.59
CA ALA A 18 -19.77 4.90 -12.05
C ALA A 18 -18.88 4.47 -10.87
N ALA A 19 -18.88 5.25 -9.79
CA ALA A 19 -18.10 4.96 -8.59
C ALA A 19 -18.56 3.65 -7.93
N GLU A 20 -19.88 3.42 -7.84
CA GLU A 20 -20.43 2.17 -7.30
C GLU A 20 -20.09 0.96 -8.18
N LYS A 21 -20.21 1.10 -9.50
CA LYS A 21 -19.85 0.03 -10.44
C LYS A 21 -18.36 -0.29 -10.40
N LEU A 22 -17.51 0.74 -10.30
CA LEU A 22 -16.07 0.58 -10.17
C LEU A 22 -15.73 -0.13 -8.85
N LEU A 23 -16.34 0.30 -7.73
CA LEU A 23 -16.14 -0.34 -6.44
C LEU A 23 -16.49 -1.83 -6.52
N ASN A 24 -17.65 -2.18 -7.06
CA ASN A 24 -18.07 -3.57 -7.20
C ASN A 24 -17.06 -4.40 -8.02
N LEU A 25 -16.51 -3.82 -9.09
CA LEU A 25 -15.54 -4.49 -9.95
C LEU A 25 -14.19 -4.73 -9.26
N VAL A 26 -13.70 -3.78 -8.46
CA VAL A 26 -12.37 -3.84 -7.83
C VAL A 26 -12.41 -4.27 -6.36
N TYR A 27 -13.62 -4.33 -5.77
CA TYR A 27 -13.80 -4.57 -4.33
C TYR A 27 -13.18 -5.89 -3.87
N GLU A 28 -13.46 -6.98 -4.55
CA GLU A 28 -12.94 -8.29 -4.17
C GLU A 28 -11.40 -8.33 -4.29
N GLU A 29 -10.85 -7.66 -5.29
CA GLU A 29 -9.41 -7.56 -5.46
C GLU A 29 -8.77 -6.73 -4.32
N LEU A 30 -9.33 -5.56 -4.02
CA LEU A 30 -8.86 -4.73 -2.90
C LEU A 30 -9.02 -5.43 -1.55
N ARG A 31 -10.15 -6.15 -1.35
CA ARG A 31 -10.39 -6.92 -0.12
C ARG A 31 -9.38 -8.04 0.06
N ARG A 32 -9.06 -8.77 -1.02
CA ARG A 32 -8.04 -9.82 -1.00
C ARG A 32 -6.66 -9.25 -0.63
N LEU A 33 -6.29 -8.12 -1.25
CA LEU A 33 -5.03 -7.42 -0.95
C LEU A 33 -4.99 -6.94 0.50
N ALA A 34 -6.06 -6.32 0.98
CA ALA A 34 -6.16 -5.88 2.36
C ALA A 34 -6.10 -7.05 3.35
N ALA A 35 -6.77 -8.16 3.07
CA ALA A 35 -6.72 -9.36 3.91
C ALA A 35 -5.30 -9.94 3.97
N PHE A 36 -4.62 -10.05 2.84
CA PHE A 36 -3.23 -10.49 2.78
C PHE A 36 -2.33 -9.55 3.59
N ARG A 37 -2.47 -8.23 3.43
CA ARG A 37 -1.68 -7.25 4.18
C ARG A 37 -1.96 -7.31 5.68
N MET A 38 -3.22 -7.47 6.08
CA MET A 38 -3.60 -7.55 7.50
C MET A 38 -3.09 -8.84 8.17
N ALA A 39 -3.04 -9.95 7.43
CA ALA A 39 -2.46 -11.21 7.92
C ALA A 39 -0.95 -11.11 8.23
N GLN A 40 -0.27 -10.14 7.63
CA GLN A 40 1.15 -9.84 7.86
C GLN A 40 1.40 -8.95 9.10
N GLN A 41 0.36 -8.48 9.77
CA GLN A 41 0.51 -7.64 10.95
C GLN A 41 0.60 -8.48 12.23
N ALA A 42 1.27 -7.91 13.25
CA ALA A 42 1.39 -8.56 14.56
C ALA A 42 0.01 -8.82 15.19
N PRO A 43 -0.14 -9.86 16.04
CA PRO A 43 -1.38 -10.13 16.74
C PRO A 43 -1.88 -8.94 17.56
N GLY A 44 -3.21 -8.78 17.67
CA GLY A 44 -3.83 -7.67 18.42
C GLY A 44 -4.21 -6.46 17.55
N GLN A 45 -4.13 -6.59 16.23
CA GLN A 45 -4.63 -5.56 15.32
C GLN A 45 -6.17 -5.62 15.25
N THR A 46 -6.81 -4.47 15.47
CA THR A 46 -8.28 -4.35 15.49
C THR A 46 -8.87 -3.99 14.12
N LEU A 47 -8.03 -3.63 13.15
CA LEU A 47 -8.47 -3.24 11.82
C LEU A 47 -8.86 -4.49 11.02
N GLN A 48 -10.11 -4.51 10.54
CA GLN A 48 -10.57 -5.54 9.62
C GLN A 48 -10.21 -5.18 8.16
N PRO A 49 -9.94 -6.18 7.30
CA PRO A 49 -9.65 -5.94 5.88
C PRO A 49 -10.72 -5.10 5.18
N THR A 50 -11.99 -5.37 5.45
CA THR A 50 -13.12 -4.61 4.91
C THR A 50 -13.08 -3.13 5.32
N ALA A 51 -12.75 -2.84 6.58
CA ALA A 51 -12.62 -1.47 7.06
C ALA A 51 -11.47 -0.73 6.37
N LEU A 52 -10.33 -1.40 6.14
CA LEU A 52 -9.20 -0.83 5.39
C LEU A 52 -9.60 -0.48 3.95
N VAL A 53 -10.31 -1.39 3.27
CA VAL A 53 -10.80 -1.16 1.89
C VAL A 53 -11.77 0.00 1.84
N HIS A 54 -12.75 0.04 2.75
CA HIS A 54 -13.74 1.12 2.79
C HIS A 54 -13.11 2.47 3.10
N GLU A 55 -12.19 2.55 4.03
CA GLU A 55 -11.50 3.79 4.37
C GLU A 55 -10.59 4.26 3.22
N ALA A 56 -9.89 3.35 2.55
CA ALA A 56 -9.11 3.64 1.35
C ALA A 56 -10.00 4.14 0.21
N TRP A 57 -11.14 3.49 -0.03
CA TRP A 57 -12.11 3.91 -1.02
C TRP A 57 -12.63 5.33 -0.76
N LEU A 58 -13.04 5.64 0.47
CA LEU A 58 -13.49 6.98 0.83
C LEU A 58 -12.42 8.05 0.60
N ARG A 59 -11.15 7.74 0.85
CA ARG A 59 -10.04 8.64 0.55
C ARG A 59 -9.82 8.85 -0.95
N LEU A 60 -10.06 7.81 -1.76
CA LEU A 60 -9.90 7.87 -3.22
C LEU A 60 -11.02 8.63 -3.92
N VAL A 61 -12.27 8.39 -3.51
CA VAL A 61 -13.47 8.92 -4.19
C VAL A 61 -14.00 10.18 -3.49
N GLY A 62 -13.72 10.36 -2.21
CA GLY A 62 -14.14 11.52 -1.41
C GLY A 62 -13.37 12.81 -1.70
N THR A 63 -12.31 12.78 -2.51
CA THR A 63 -11.65 13.98 -3.02
C THR A 63 -12.48 14.55 -4.16
N GLN A 64 -12.67 15.86 -4.16
CA GLN A 64 -13.35 16.55 -5.28
C GLN A 64 -12.57 16.28 -6.57
N ASN A 65 -13.14 15.48 -7.49
CA ASN A 65 -12.58 15.04 -8.77
C ASN A 65 -11.40 14.05 -8.66
N PRO A 66 -11.65 12.77 -8.33
CA PRO A 66 -10.62 11.75 -8.42
C PRO A 66 -10.26 11.49 -9.87
N THR A 67 -9.04 11.87 -10.30
CA THR A 67 -8.52 11.66 -11.65
C THR A 67 -7.67 10.41 -11.73
N PHE A 68 -8.21 9.30 -12.25
CA PHE A 68 -7.45 8.06 -12.48
C PHE A 68 -7.29 7.81 -13.97
N LYS A 69 -6.09 8.05 -14.50
CA LYS A 69 -5.79 7.87 -15.94
C LYS A 69 -6.02 6.43 -16.43
N ASN A 70 -5.87 5.43 -15.57
CA ASN A 70 -6.03 4.02 -15.90
C ASN A 70 -6.06 3.15 -14.62
N ARG A 71 -6.26 1.84 -14.79
CA ARG A 71 -6.27 0.85 -13.71
C ARG A 71 -4.97 0.87 -12.87
N SER A 72 -3.81 1.03 -13.50
CA SER A 72 -2.52 1.11 -12.78
C SER A 72 -2.48 2.31 -11.84
N HIS A 73 -2.89 3.46 -12.31
CA HIS A 73 -2.94 4.68 -11.50
C HIS A 73 -3.91 4.53 -10.33
N PHE A 74 -5.06 3.86 -10.54
CA PHE A 74 -6.01 3.55 -9.47
C PHE A 74 -5.37 2.67 -8.38
N PHE A 75 -4.72 1.56 -8.75
CA PHE A 75 -4.10 0.67 -7.76
C PHE A 75 -2.91 1.30 -7.03
N SER A 76 -2.10 2.13 -7.71
CA SER A 76 -1.04 2.92 -7.06
C SER A 76 -1.62 3.89 -6.04
N ALA A 77 -2.70 4.59 -6.38
CA ALA A 77 -3.39 5.47 -5.46
C ALA A 77 -4.04 4.71 -4.28
N ALA A 78 -4.61 3.53 -4.53
CA ALA A 78 -5.17 2.67 -3.49
C ALA A 78 -4.08 2.19 -2.51
N ALA A 79 -2.92 1.77 -3.03
CA ALA A 79 -1.77 1.39 -2.20
C ALA A 79 -1.29 2.55 -1.32
N GLU A 80 -1.23 3.76 -1.86
CA GLU A 80 -0.86 4.96 -1.11
C GLU A 80 -1.91 5.32 -0.05
N ALA A 81 -3.19 5.20 -0.35
CA ALA A 81 -4.27 5.39 0.62
C ALA A 81 -4.19 4.37 1.76
N MET A 82 -3.99 3.09 1.45
CA MET A 82 -3.79 2.02 2.44
C MET A 82 -2.55 2.28 3.31
N ARG A 83 -1.44 2.71 2.69
CA ARG A 83 -0.22 3.10 3.39
C ARG A 83 -0.54 4.16 4.46
N HIS A 84 -1.16 5.27 4.07
CA HIS A 84 -1.48 6.36 4.99
C HIS A 84 -2.41 5.91 6.12
N ILE A 85 -3.42 5.09 5.85
CA ILE A 85 -4.32 4.56 6.87
C ILE A 85 -3.56 3.72 7.90
N LEU A 86 -2.69 2.83 7.44
CA LEU A 86 -1.90 1.97 8.31
C LEU A 86 -0.92 2.79 9.17
N ILE A 87 -0.28 3.80 8.59
CA ILE A 87 0.65 4.69 9.29
C ILE A 87 -0.07 5.56 10.32
N ASP A 88 -1.20 6.16 9.97
CA ASP A 88 -2.01 6.96 10.91
C ASP A 88 -2.42 6.11 12.12
N ARG A 89 -2.78 4.84 11.91
CA ARG A 89 -3.13 3.91 12.99
C ARG A 89 -1.92 3.53 13.83
N ALA A 90 -0.79 3.24 13.22
CA ALA A 90 0.45 2.93 13.92
C ALA A 90 0.88 4.11 14.82
N ARG A 91 0.83 5.34 14.31
CA ARG A 91 1.13 6.56 15.08
C ARG A 91 0.18 6.75 16.26
N ARG A 92 -1.14 6.55 16.07
CA ARG A 92 -2.11 6.63 17.18
C ARG A 92 -1.83 5.62 18.27
N LYS A 93 -1.49 4.37 17.92
CA LYS A 93 -1.12 3.34 18.89
C LYS A 93 0.17 3.66 19.63
N GLN A 94 1.18 4.18 18.92
CA GLN A 94 2.43 4.61 19.53
C GLN A 94 2.19 5.73 20.58
N THR A 95 1.33 6.71 20.26
CA THR A 95 0.94 7.77 21.18
C THR A 95 0.22 7.25 22.43
N GLN A 96 -0.59 6.19 22.30
CA GLN A 96 -1.29 5.57 23.43
C GLN A 96 -0.39 4.72 24.32
N ARG A 97 0.74 4.23 23.79
CA ARG A 97 1.73 3.40 24.50
C ARG A 97 2.80 4.21 25.25
N HIS A 98 2.55 5.45 25.61
CA HIS A 98 3.52 6.31 26.33
C HIS A 98 4.19 5.56 27.49
N GLY A 99 5.48 5.15 27.32
CA GLY A 99 6.32 4.55 28.34
C GLY A 99 7.05 3.24 28.00
N GLY A 100 6.82 2.65 26.84
CA GLY A 100 7.52 1.42 26.41
C GLY A 100 8.75 1.75 25.57
N GLY A 101 9.94 1.30 26.00
CA GLY A 101 11.20 1.49 25.28
C GLY A 101 11.13 0.98 23.83
N PHE A 102 11.92 1.59 22.96
CA PHE A 102 12.09 1.19 21.57
C PHE A 102 12.50 -0.29 21.51
N GLU A 103 11.60 -1.16 21.11
CA GLU A 103 11.96 -2.51 20.72
C GLU A 103 12.81 -2.43 19.45
N ARG A 104 13.96 -3.09 19.49
CA ARG A 104 14.87 -3.20 18.34
C ARG A 104 14.10 -3.81 17.18
N VAL A 105 14.00 -3.06 16.08
CA VAL A 105 13.37 -3.53 14.86
C VAL A 105 14.21 -4.67 14.29
N ASP A 106 13.69 -5.88 14.31
CA ASP A 106 14.31 -7.04 13.68
C ASP A 106 14.06 -6.99 12.16
N LEU A 107 15.07 -6.51 11.42
CA LEU A 107 14.98 -6.19 10.01
C LEU A 107 15.26 -7.37 9.07
N ASP A 108 15.73 -8.50 9.60
CA ASP A 108 15.83 -9.75 8.82
C ASP A 108 14.46 -10.20 8.31
N ASN A 109 13.40 -9.64 8.86
CA ASN A 109 12.01 -9.90 8.56
C ASN A 109 11.30 -8.84 7.68
N ILE A 110 12.00 -8.02 6.91
CA ILE A 110 11.39 -7.32 5.75
C ILE A 110 10.98 -8.36 4.65
N ALA A 111 11.12 -9.63 4.95
CA ALA A 111 10.44 -10.67 4.21
C ALA A 111 8.92 -10.52 4.41
N LEU A 112 8.16 -10.55 3.32
CA LEU A 112 6.67 -10.54 3.28
C LEU A 112 6.02 -11.63 4.17
N ALA A 113 6.78 -12.48 4.83
CA ALA A 113 6.34 -13.63 5.59
C ALA A 113 6.32 -13.42 7.11
N ALA A 114 6.88 -12.33 7.64
CA ALA A 114 6.89 -12.10 9.08
C ALA A 114 5.90 -11.01 9.51
N PRO A 115 5.25 -11.14 10.68
CA PRO A 115 4.36 -10.12 11.20
C PRO A 115 5.12 -8.80 11.41
N SER A 116 4.70 -7.74 10.73
CA SER A 116 5.28 -6.41 10.92
C SER A 116 4.70 -5.73 12.15
N THR A 117 5.57 -5.20 13.00
CA THR A 117 5.17 -4.35 14.14
C THR A 117 4.81 -2.94 13.64
N ASP A 118 4.11 -2.17 14.49
CA ASP A 118 3.79 -0.77 14.18
C ASP A 118 5.08 0.06 14.01
N ASP A 119 6.12 -0.19 14.81
CA ASP A 119 7.42 0.50 14.71
C ASP A 119 8.15 0.19 13.40
N GLN A 120 8.13 -1.07 12.97
CA GLN A 120 8.65 -1.50 11.67
C GLN A 120 7.95 -0.80 10.51
N LEU A 121 6.63 -0.68 10.61
CA LEU A 121 5.79 -0.04 9.61
C LEU A 121 6.12 1.45 9.49
N LEU A 122 6.35 2.13 10.62
CA LEU A 122 6.77 3.54 10.68
C LEU A 122 8.18 3.73 10.11
N ALA A 123 9.14 2.87 10.48
CA ALA A 123 10.51 2.93 9.97
C ALA A 123 10.57 2.74 8.44
N VAL A 124 9.82 1.76 7.91
CA VAL A 124 9.71 1.57 6.45
C VAL A 124 9.06 2.76 5.76
N HIS A 125 8.04 3.36 6.38
CA HIS A 125 7.37 4.55 5.84
C HIS A 125 8.34 5.72 5.69
N GLU A 126 9.10 6.05 6.73
CA GLU A 126 10.06 7.17 6.73
C GLU A 126 11.21 6.93 5.73
N ALA A 127 11.77 5.72 5.70
CA ALA A 127 12.79 5.36 4.74
C ALA A 127 12.27 5.40 3.30
N LEU A 128 11.00 4.99 3.08
CA LEU A 128 10.38 5.01 1.75
C LEU A 128 10.18 6.42 1.21
N ASP A 129 9.87 7.40 2.06
CA ASP A 129 9.75 8.80 1.62
C ASP A 129 11.08 9.32 1.08
N LYS A 130 12.20 9.02 1.75
CA LYS A 130 13.54 9.35 1.24
C LYS A 130 13.88 8.59 -0.05
N PHE A 131 13.55 7.29 -0.09
CA PHE A 131 13.79 6.43 -1.24
C PHE A 131 13.06 6.90 -2.49
N ALA A 132 11.81 7.33 -2.35
CA ALA A 132 10.98 7.79 -3.45
C ALA A 132 11.54 9.04 -4.16
N LEU A 133 12.32 9.87 -3.48
CA LEU A 133 12.97 11.03 -4.08
C LEU A 133 14.06 10.64 -5.09
N GLN A 134 14.72 9.51 -4.88
CA GLN A 134 15.81 9.02 -5.72
C GLN A 134 15.38 7.94 -6.69
N HIS A 135 14.41 7.12 -6.28
CA HIS A 135 13.98 5.90 -6.97
C HIS A 135 12.44 5.80 -7.05
N PRO A 136 11.76 6.71 -7.77
CA PRO A 136 10.29 6.80 -7.74
C PRO A 136 9.59 5.52 -8.22
N LEU A 137 10.07 4.86 -9.28
CA LEU A 137 9.44 3.65 -9.80
C LEU A 137 9.63 2.45 -8.86
N GLN A 138 10.82 2.32 -8.28
CA GLN A 138 11.10 1.28 -7.29
C GLN A 138 10.30 1.53 -6.00
N ALA A 139 10.07 2.78 -5.63
CA ALA A 139 9.20 3.13 -4.50
C ALA A 139 7.74 2.71 -4.74
N GLU A 140 7.22 2.82 -5.98
CA GLU A 140 5.91 2.29 -6.34
C GLU A 140 5.84 0.76 -6.15
N VAL A 141 6.90 0.03 -6.52
CA VAL A 141 6.97 -1.41 -6.26
C VAL A 141 6.86 -1.70 -4.76
N VAL A 142 7.53 -0.92 -3.90
CA VAL A 142 7.43 -1.09 -2.45
C VAL A 142 6.02 -0.80 -1.95
N LYS A 143 5.38 0.27 -2.39
CA LYS A 143 4.00 0.61 -2.01
C LYS A 143 3.02 -0.51 -2.35
N LEU A 144 3.07 -1.01 -3.58
CA LEU A 144 2.20 -2.08 -4.06
C LEU A 144 2.46 -3.41 -3.34
N ARG A 145 3.72 -3.75 -3.08
CA ARG A 145 4.06 -5.01 -2.42
C ARG A 145 3.89 -4.98 -0.91
N TYR A 146 4.49 -3.99 -0.27
CA TYR A 146 4.54 -3.95 1.20
C TYR A 146 3.25 -3.43 1.83
N PHE A 147 2.66 -2.36 1.30
CA PHE A 147 1.47 -1.75 1.87
C PHE A 147 0.16 -2.30 1.30
N ALA A 148 0.08 -2.60 0.00
CA ALA A 148 -1.11 -3.20 -0.59
C ALA A 148 -1.09 -4.73 -0.63
N GLY A 149 0.08 -5.38 -0.47
CA GLY A 149 0.18 -6.85 -0.40
C GLY A 149 0.15 -7.56 -1.75
N MET A 150 0.49 -6.87 -2.84
CA MET A 150 0.53 -7.46 -4.18
C MET A 150 1.69 -8.43 -4.38
N THR A 151 1.50 -9.43 -5.23
CA THR A 151 2.57 -10.32 -5.73
C THR A 151 3.45 -9.58 -6.75
N ASN A 152 4.61 -10.15 -7.11
CA ASN A 152 5.46 -9.56 -8.17
C ASN A 152 4.77 -9.55 -9.54
N GLU A 153 3.94 -10.56 -9.80
CA GLU A 153 3.14 -10.69 -11.01
C GLU A 153 2.09 -9.58 -11.11
N GLU A 154 1.38 -9.31 -10.02
CA GLU A 154 0.40 -8.23 -9.93
C GLU A 154 1.04 -6.85 -10.06
N VAL A 155 2.18 -6.62 -9.39
CA VAL A 155 2.95 -5.38 -9.53
C VAL A 155 3.44 -5.18 -10.95
N ALA A 156 3.98 -6.24 -11.58
CA ALA A 156 4.43 -6.19 -12.96
C ALA A 156 3.29 -5.79 -13.91
N HIS A 157 2.10 -6.38 -13.70
CA HIS A 157 0.90 -6.06 -14.47
C HIS A 157 0.45 -4.60 -14.23
N VAL A 158 0.40 -4.16 -12.97
CA VAL A 158 -0.02 -2.79 -12.63
C VAL A 158 0.94 -1.75 -13.19
N LEU A 159 2.25 -1.95 -13.08
CA LEU A 159 3.25 -0.97 -13.50
C LEU A 159 3.65 -1.10 -14.99
N GLY A 160 3.15 -2.11 -15.71
CA GLY A 160 3.51 -2.35 -17.11
C GLY A 160 4.98 -2.73 -17.30
N ILE A 161 5.57 -3.43 -16.33
CA ILE A 161 6.97 -3.93 -16.38
C ILE A 161 7.01 -5.46 -16.40
N SER A 162 8.18 -6.04 -16.66
CA SER A 162 8.34 -7.49 -16.59
C SER A 162 8.34 -7.98 -15.13
N ILE A 163 7.94 -9.23 -14.89
CA ILE A 163 8.01 -9.89 -13.58
C ILE A 163 9.46 -9.90 -13.06
N SER A 164 10.43 -10.13 -13.93
CA SER A 164 11.85 -10.08 -13.58
C SER A 164 12.28 -8.68 -13.12
N THR A 165 11.82 -7.63 -13.80
CA THR A 165 12.05 -6.25 -13.40
C THR A 165 11.42 -5.95 -12.05
N ALA A 166 10.18 -6.38 -11.82
CA ALA A 166 9.49 -6.20 -10.54
C ALA A 166 10.26 -6.89 -9.38
N LYS A 167 10.74 -8.12 -9.59
CA LYS A 167 11.59 -8.85 -8.63
C LYS A 167 12.90 -8.13 -8.34
N ASN A 168 13.58 -7.64 -9.38
CA ASN A 168 14.84 -6.92 -9.23
C ASN A 168 14.64 -5.60 -8.48
N TYR A 169 13.60 -4.84 -8.81
CA TYR A 169 13.26 -3.60 -8.12
C TYR A 169 12.91 -3.85 -6.65
N TRP A 170 12.16 -4.91 -6.38
CA TRP A 170 11.85 -5.31 -5.01
C TRP A 170 13.09 -5.65 -4.20
N ASN A 171 13.99 -6.47 -4.74
CA ASN A 171 15.22 -6.87 -4.05
C ASN A 171 16.16 -5.68 -3.81
N PHE A 172 16.31 -4.81 -4.80
CA PHE A 172 17.08 -3.58 -4.65
C PHE A 172 16.48 -2.66 -3.57
N SER A 173 15.17 -2.44 -3.61
CA SER A 173 14.47 -1.58 -2.64
C SER A 173 14.61 -2.12 -1.22
N ARG A 174 14.49 -3.44 -1.02
CA ARG A 174 14.68 -4.07 0.30
C ARG A 174 16.07 -3.81 0.85
N GLY A 175 17.11 -3.99 0.04
CA GLY A 175 18.49 -3.73 0.45
C GLY A 175 18.73 -2.26 0.82
N TRP A 176 18.20 -1.34 0.01
CA TRP A 176 18.32 0.09 0.26
C TRP A 176 17.58 0.50 1.55
N LEU A 177 16.32 0.08 1.70
CA LEU A 177 15.51 0.39 2.89
C LEU A 177 16.13 -0.20 4.16
N PHE A 178 16.65 -1.43 4.09
CA PHE A 178 17.35 -2.06 5.20
C PHE A 178 18.54 -1.20 5.66
N ASN A 179 19.40 -0.79 4.74
CA ASN A 179 20.56 0.03 5.06
C ASN A 179 20.17 1.40 5.64
N GLU A 180 19.16 2.04 5.08
CA GLU A 180 18.65 3.33 5.56
C GLU A 180 18.11 3.24 6.99
N ILE A 181 17.32 2.21 7.29
CA ILE A 181 16.72 1.99 8.61
C ILE A 181 17.79 1.66 9.67
N GLN A 182 18.85 0.92 9.29
CA GLN A 182 19.97 0.60 10.20
C GLN A 182 20.86 1.80 10.49
N SER A 183 20.87 2.81 9.63
CA SER A 183 21.71 4.00 9.76
C SER A 183 21.08 5.11 10.60
N GLN A 184 19.83 4.92 11.06
CA GLN A 184 19.11 5.87 11.93
C GLN A 184 19.33 5.52 13.41
#